data_585b288060b091545fc2bcf206518301
#
_entry.id   585b288060b091545fc2bcf206518301
#
_cell.length_a   1.000
_cell.length_b   1.000
_cell.length_c   1.000
_cell.angle_alpha   90.00
_cell.angle_beta   90.00
_cell.angle_gamma   90.00
#
_symmetry.space_group_name_H-M   'P 1'
#
loop_
_entity.id
_entity.type
_entity.pdbx_description
1 polymer ?
#
loop_
_entity_poly.entity_id
_entity_poly.type
_entity_poly.pdbx_seq_one_letter_code
_entity_poly.pdbx_strand_id
1 'polypeptide(L)'
;MKSSKIFAGVTAALLNLALCNVAVGQDKATAQEVVAKVREAASTLSKTGDVAQFNRKQSPWVWKDTYIFVEDCDKKVMAAHPMRPELVGKDLTSIKDAKGKSLYPDPEFFCKKVKETRRGTWSDYWWPKPGEKGAFHKLSYHLSAKGTPYLVSSGVIP
;
A
#
# COMPACT_ATOMS: atom_id res chain seq x y z
N MET A 1 -51.65 38.00 -56.83
CA MET A 1 -50.29 37.90 -56.30
C MET A 1 -50.42 37.58 -54.84
N LYS A 2 -50.16 36.30 -54.44
CA LYS A 2 -50.17 35.84 -53.02
C LYS A 2 -48.80 35.22 -52.73
N SER A 3 -48.02 35.90 -51.86
CA SER A 3 -46.74 35.40 -51.37
C SER A 3 -47.03 34.49 -50.23
N SER A 4 -46.65 33.22 -50.36
CA SER A 4 -46.58 32.23 -49.26
C SER A 4 -45.19 32.30 -48.57
N LYS A 5 -45.20 32.59 -47.30
CA LYS A 5 -43.98 32.51 -46.42
C LYS A 5 -43.96 31.12 -45.85
N ILE A 6 -42.88 30.38 -46.17
CA ILE A 6 -42.55 29.07 -45.57
C ILE A 6 -41.78 29.31 -44.31
N PHE A 7 -42.34 28.88 -43.16
CA PHE A 7 -41.63 28.83 -41.88
C PHE A 7 -40.85 27.51 -41.79
N ALA A 8 -39.52 27.60 -41.79
CA ALA A 8 -38.67 26.46 -41.51
C ALA A 8 -38.50 26.35 -39.98
N GLY A 9 -39.10 25.32 -39.40
CA GLY A 9 -38.89 24.98 -37.99
C GLY A 9 -37.55 24.28 -37.80
N VAL A 10 -36.65 24.87 -37.05
CA VAL A 10 -35.40 24.24 -36.62
C VAL A 10 -35.69 23.47 -35.32
N THR A 11 -35.74 22.15 -35.43
CA THR A 11 -35.85 21.27 -34.27
C THR A 11 -34.45 21.03 -33.70
N ALA A 12 -34.11 21.66 -32.57
CA ALA A 12 -32.86 21.42 -31.83
C ALA A 12 -32.99 20.11 -31.08
N ALA A 13 -32.30 19.08 -31.54
CA ALA A 13 -32.14 17.83 -30.81
C ALA A 13 -31.10 18.03 -29.70
N LEU A 14 -31.56 18.06 -28.46
CA LEU A 14 -30.71 18.05 -27.29
C LEU A 14 -30.13 16.64 -27.08
N LEU A 15 -28.88 16.46 -27.47
CA LEU A 15 -28.12 15.24 -27.22
C LEU A 15 -27.71 15.21 -25.75
N ASN A 16 -28.45 14.49 -24.89
CA ASN A 16 -28.04 14.22 -23.51
C ASN A 16 -26.87 13.21 -23.53
N LEU A 17 -25.64 13.71 -23.40
CA LEU A 17 -24.50 12.87 -23.04
C LEU A 17 -24.67 12.47 -21.57
N ALA A 18 -25.12 11.26 -21.32
CA ALA A 18 -25.02 10.63 -20.03
C ALA A 18 -23.53 10.38 -19.76
N LEU A 19 -22.91 11.21 -18.91
CA LEU A 19 -21.60 10.93 -18.32
C LEU A 19 -21.74 9.71 -17.42
N CYS A 20 -21.41 8.53 -17.96
CA CYS A 20 -21.17 7.36 -17.15
C CYS A 20 -19.95 7.65 -16.28
N ASN A 21 -20.17 8.04 -15.03
CA ASN A 21 -19.15 8.00 -14.00
C ASN A 21 -18.81 6.51 -13.75
N VAL A 22 -17.84 6.00 -14.51
CA VAL A 22 -17.19 4.74 -14.15
C VAL A 22 -16.41 5.04 -12.88
N ALA A 23 -16.94 4.63 -11.74
CA ALA A 23 -16.16 4.57 -10.51
C ALA A 23 -15.01 3.59 -10.79
N VAL A 24 -13.82 4.14 -11.08
CA VAL A 24 -12.59 3.36 -11.17
C VAL A 24 -12.32 2.88 -9.76
N GLY A 25 -12.83 1.70 -9.42
CA GLY A 25 -12.44 1.00 -8.21
C GLY A 25 -10.93 0.86 -8.25
N GLN A 26 -10.27 1.29 -7.19
CA GLN A 26 -8.80 1.17 -7.10
C GLN A 26 -8.45 -0.31 -7.25
N ASP A 27 -7.67 -0.64 -8.29
CA ASP A 27 -7.26 -2.02 -8.54
C ASP A 27 -6.59 -2.61 -7.30
N LYS A 28 -7.03 -3.79 -6.89
CA LYS A 28 -6.43 -4.49 -5.74
C LYS A 28 -5.09 -5.08 -6.13
N ALA A 29 -4.12 -4.98 -5.23
CA ALA A 29 -2.86 -5.68 -5.37
C ALA A 29 -3.06 -7.18 -5.11
N THR A 30 -2.39 -8.02 -5.89
CA THR A 30 -2.35 -9.48 -5.68
C THR A 30 -1.18 -9.85 -4.77
N ALA A 31 -1.26 -11.03 -4.13
CA ALA A 31 -0.17 -11.55 -3.33
C ALA A 31 1.13 -11.75 -4.15
N GLN A 32 1.01 -12.12 -5.43
CA GLN A 32 2.15 -12.26 -6.33
C GLN A 32 2.84 -10.91 -6.60
N GLU A 33 2.06 -9.86 -6.86
CA GLU A 33 2.58 -8.49 -7.03
C GLU A 33 3.26 -7.99 -5.75
N VAL A 34 2.68 -8.25 -4.58
CA VAL A 34 3.28 -7.91 -3.29
C VAL A 34 4.64 -8.59 -3.12
N VAL A 35 4.74 -9.89 -3.35
CA VAL A 35 6.02 -10.63 -3.26
C VAL A 35 7.06 -10.06 -4.24
N ALA A 36 6.67 -9.79 -5.49
CA ALA A 36 7.56 -9.22 -6.49
C ALA A 36 8.06 -7.82 -6.07
N LYS A 37 7.15 -6.96 -5.61
CA LYS A 37 7.46 -5.58 -5.19
C LYS A 37 8.32 -5.53 -3.94
N VAL A 38 8.08 -6.39 -2.96
CA VAL A 38 8.91 -6.50 -1.76
C VAL A 38 10.33 -6.97 -2.11
N ARG A 39 10.48 -7.92 -3.03
CA ARG A 39 11.81 -8.34 -3.51
C ARG A 39 12.56 -7.22 -4.23
N GLU A 40 11.88 -6.47 -5.08
CA GLU A 40 12.44 -5.28 -5.74
C GLU A 40 12.89 -4.24 -4.70
N ALA A 41 12.05 -3.90 -3.76
CA ALA A 41 12.32 -2.94 -2.70
C ALA A 41 13.48 -3.39 -1.78
N ALA A 42 13.51 -4.67 -1.38
CA ALA A 42 14.60 -5.24 -0.58
C ALA A 42 15.93 -5.21 -1.33
N SER A 43 15.94 -5.53 -2.64
CA SER A 43 17.14 -5.41 -3.49
C SER A 43 17.61 -3.96 -3.61
N THR A 44 16.68 -3.02 -3.79
CA THR A 44 16.99 -1.58 -3.87
C THR A 44 17.59 -1.09 -2.55
N LEU A 45 16.96 -1.41 -1.43
CA LEU A 45 17.44 -1.01 -0.11
C LEU A 45 18.82 -1.61 0.22
N SER A 46 19.06 -2.87 -0.15
CA SER A 46 20.38 -3.52 0.00
C SER A 46 21.49 -2.81 -0.76
N LYS A 47 21.17 -2.18 -1.90
CA LYS A 47 22.14 -1.48 -2.75
C LYS A 47 22.36 -0.03 -2.33
N THR A 48 21.30 0.65 -1.91
CA THR A 48 21.33 2.10 -1.68
C THR A 48 21.46 2.49 -0.22
N GLY A 49 20.98 1.64 0.71
CA GLY A 49 20.83 1.99 2.12
C GLY A 49 19.80 3.10 2.39
N ASP A 50 19.16 3.66 1.35
CA ASP A 50 18.23 4.76 1.49
C ASP A 50 16.82 4.27 1.89
N VAL A 51 16.55 4.28 3.19
CA VAL A 51 15.25 3.94 3.74
C VAL A 51 14.22 5.06 3.57
N ALA A 52 14.67 6.32 3.42
CA ALA A 52 13.77 7.47 3.37
C ALA A 52 12.88 7.49 2.12
N GLN A 53 13.30 6.84 1.03
CA GLN A 53 12.52 6.71 -0.20
C GLN A 53 11.16 6.03 0.03
N PHE A 54 11.05 5.16 1.05
CA PHE A 54 9.82 4.42 1.37
C PHE A 54 8.82 5.21 2.22
N ASN A 55 9.16 6.44 2.65
CA ASN A 55 8.24 7.32 3.38
C ASN A 55 7.38 8.21 2.46
N ARG A 56 7.61 8.20 1.17
CA ARG A 56 6.94 9.07 0.21
C ARG A 56 5.64 8.43 -0.29
N LYS A 57 4.50 9.10 -0.10
CA LYS A 57 3.19 8.65 -0.63
C LYS A 57 3.18 8.60 -2.16
N GLN A 58 3.83 9.56 -2.81
CA GLN A 58 3.97 9.62 -4.27
C GLN A 58 5.33 9.02 -4.67
N SER A 59 5.37 7.70 -4.76
CA SER A 59 6.56 6.95 -5.11
C SER A 59 6.19 5.61 -5.76
N PRO A 60 7.14 4.94 -6.44
CA PRO A 60 6.92 3.59 -6.99
C PRO A 60 6.60 2.52 -5.92
N TRP A 61 6.80 2.87 -4.64
CA TRP A 61 6.59 1.99 -3.49
C TRP A 61 5.18 2.07 -2.90
N VAL A 62 4.33 2.92 -3.47
CA VAL A 62 2.88 2.97 -3.22
C VAL A 62 2.18 2.70 -4.53
N TRP A 63 1.42 1.60 -4.62
CA TRP A 63 0.75 1.22 -5.87
C TRP A 63 -0.60 0.56 -5.56
N LYS A 64 -1.54 0.72 -6.44
CA LYS A 64 -2.89 0.19 -6.27
C LYS A 64 -3.44 0.56 -4.88
N ASP A 65 -3.83 -0.41 -4.09
CA ASP A 65 -4.34 -0.24 -2.73
C ASP A 65 -3.32 -0.64 -1.64
N THR A 66 -2.02 -0.72 -1.97
CA THR A 66 -0.97 -1.16 -1.05
C THR A 66 0.32 -0.33 -1.16
N TYR A 67 1.27 -0.62 -0.29
CA TYR A 67 2.52 0.13 -0.14
C TYR A 67 3.60 -0.72 0.53
N ILE A 68 4.87 -0.32 0.32
CA ILE A 68 6.02 -0.84 1.09
C ILE A 68 6.11 -0.10 2.43
N PHE A 69 6.43 -0.83 3.47
CA PHE A 69 6.87 -0.32 4.76
C PHE A 69 8.12 -1.08 5.22
N VAL A 70 8.91 -0.49 6.12
CA VAL A 70 10.23 -1.00 6.49
C VAL A 70 10.39 -1.01 8.00
N GLU A 71 10.81 -2.14 8.55
CA GLU A 71 11.19 -2.31 9.95
C GLU A 71 12.72 -2.30 10.08
N ASP A 72 13.25 -1.62 11.11
CA ASP A 72 14.66 -1.68 11.53
C ASP A 72 14.78 -2.69 12.68
N CYS A 73 15.41 -3.81 12.39
CA CYS A 73 15.57 -4.89 13.36
C CYS A 73 16.61 -4.61 14.45
N ASP A 74 17.61 -3.79 14.15
CA ASP A 74 18.65 -3.49 15.13
C ASP A 74 18.14 -2.47 16.16
N LYS A 75 17.42 -1.46 15.69
CA LYS A 75 16.78 -0.45 16.55
C LYS A 75 15.41 -0.89 17.07
N LYS A 76 14.82 -1.95 16.53
CA LYS A 76 13.47 -2.44 16.84
C LYS A 76 12.38 -1.37 16.66
N VAL A 77 12.49 -0.58 15.61
CA VAL A 77 11.54 0.51 15.28
C VAL A 77 10.99 0.38 13.87
N MET A 78 9.85 1.02 13.63
CA MET A 78 9.37 1.25 12.27
C MET A 78 10.28 2.26 11.57
N ALA A 79 10.99 1.85 10.53
CA ALA A 79 11.94 2.70 9.81
C ALA A 79 11.29 3.54 8.71
N ALA A 80 10.25 2.99 8.04
CA ALA A 80 9.50 3.71 7.02
C ALA A 80 8.05 3.23 6.92
N HIS A 81 7.11 4.18 6.74
CA HIS A 81 5.69 3.88 6.53
C HIS A 81 4.98 5.04 5.81
N PRO A 82 4.75 4.96 4.47
CA PRO A 82 4.28 6.09 3.69
C PRO A 82 2.86 6.55 4.05
N MET A 83 1.99 5.64 4.47
CA MET A 83 0.59 5.93 4.77
C MET A 83 0.33 6.29 6.24
N ARG A 84 1.28 5.99 7.13
CA ARG A 84 1.19 6.28 8.58
C ARG A 84 2.53 6.79 9.11
N PRO A 85 2.92 8.02 8.73
CA PRO A 85 4.20 8.61 9.11
C PRO A 85 4.39 8.73 10.62
N GLU A 86 3.31 8.77 11.39
CA GLU A 86 3.34 8.78 12.86
C GLU A 86 3.88 7.48 13.48
N LEU A 87 3.99 6.41 12.70
CA LEU A 87 4.61 5.15 13.15
C LEU A 87 6.12 5.16 13.00
N VAL A 88 6.67 6.02 12.14
CA VAL A 88 8.12 6.07 11.91
C VAL A 88 8.86 6.46 13.19
N GLY A 89 9.85 5.67 13.57
CA GLY A 89 10.59 5.80 14.82
C GLY A 89 9.91 5.19 16.05
N LYS A 90 8.67 4.67 15.93
CA LYS A 90 8.00 3.98 17.03
C LYS A 90 8.60 2.61 17.26
N ASP A 91 8.75 2.23 18.53
CA ASP A 91 9.09 0.88 18.93
C ASP A 91 8.08 -0.13 18.37
N LEU A 92 8.57 -1.21 17.78
CA LEU A 92 7.74 -2.23 17.16
C LEU A 92 6.76 -2.88 18.14
N THR A 93 7.15 -3.05 19.42
CA THR A 93 6.24 -3.63 20.44
C THR A 93 5.04 -2.75 20.72
N SER A 94 5.17 -1.43 20.49
CA SER A 94 4.10 -0.46 20.71
C SER A 94 3.07 -0.43 19.58
N ILE A 95 3.40 -1.01 18.41
CA ILE A 95 2.53 -1.00 17.25
C ILE A 95 1.46 -2.08 17.39
N LYS A 96 0.20 -1.63 17.43
CA LYS A 96 -0.96 -2.50 17.58
C LYS A 96 -1.81 -2.48 16.32
N ASP A 97 -2.45 -3.58 16.07
CA ASP A 97 -3.47 -3.69 15.04
C ASP A 97 -4.79 -2.99 15.47
N ALA A 98 -5.76 -2.94 14.58
CA ALA A 98 -7.04 -2.29 14.85
C ALA A 98 -7.88 -2.99 15.93
N LYS A 99 -7.51 -4.21 16.37
CA LYS A 99 -8.12 -4.94 17.49
C LYS A 99 -7.32 -4.82 18.79
N GLY A 100 -6.25 -4.00 18.80
CA GLY A 100 -5.40 -3.78 19.97
C GLY A 100 -4.35 -4.85 20.21
N LYS A 101 -4.21 -5.83 19.30
CA LYS A 101 -3.16 -6.87 19.37
C LYS A 101 -1.83 -6.29 18.86
N SER A 102 -0.71 -6.56 19.58
CA SER A 102 0.61 -6.18 19.08
C SER A 102 0.92 -6.89 17.77
N LEU A 103 1.42 -6.13 16.77
CA LEU A 103 1.91 -6.69 15.51
C LEU A 103 3.23 -7.44 15.70
N TYR A 104 4.04 -6.97 16.62
CA TYR A 104 5.38 -7.49 16.90
C TYR A 104 5.53 -7.76 18.40
N PRO A 105 4.85 -8.80 18.94
CA PRO A 105 4.91 -9.09 20.38
C PRO A 105 6.34 -9.45 20.83
N ASP A 106 7.14 -10.01 19.95
CA ASP A 106 8.56 -10.27 20.11
C ASP A 106 9.30 -9.87 18.81
N PRO A 107 9.76 -8.61 18.70
CA PRO A 107 10.43 -8.13 17.50
C PRO A 107 11.74 -8.84 17.21
N GLU A 108 12.47 -9.29 18.25
CA GLU A 108 13.73 -10.00 18.07
C GLU A 108 13.51 -11.37 17.40
N PHE A 109 12.58 -12.14 17.93
CA PHE A 109 12.18 -13.43 17.35
C PHE A 109 11.64 -13.23 15.92
N PHE A 110 10.79 -12.23 15.70
CA PHE A 110 10.24 -11.93 14.39
C PHE A 110 11.34 -11.61 13.36
N CYS A 111 12.25 -10.70 13.72
CA CYS A 111 13.37 -10.31 12.87
C CYS A 111 14.29 -11.49 12.55
N LYS A 112 14.63 -12.29 13.56
CA LYS A 112 15.43 -13.49 13.38
C LYS A 112 14.76 -14.46 12.40
N LYS A 113 13.50 -14.77 12.65
CA LYS A 113 12.71 -15.67 11.80
C LYS A 113 12.69 -15.24 10.32
N VAL A 114 12.46 -13.93 10.07
CA VAL A 114 12.42 -13.41 8.69
C VAL A 114 13.82 -13.43 8.05
N LYS A 115 14.87 -13.06 8.80
CA LYS A 115 16.27 -13.07 8.32
C LYS A 115 16.75 -14.48 7.95
N GLU A 116 16.35 -15.50 8.71
CA GLU A 116 16.69 -16.90 8.45
C GLU A 116 15.96 -17.48 7.24
N THR A 117 14.82 -16.89 6.89
CA THR A 117 13.97 -17.39 5.79
C THR A 117 14.28 -16.67 4.49
N ARG A 118 15.13 -17.24 3.64
CA ARG A 118 15.49 -16.67 2.32
C ARG A 118 14.30 -16.39 1.40
N ARG A 119 13.17 -17.05 1.63
CA ARG A 119 11.95 -16.93 0.83
C ARG A 119 10.95 -15.91 1.40
N GLY A 120 11.28 -15.27 2.53
CA GLY A 120 10.40 -14.39 3.26
C GLY A 120 9.31 -15.13 4.06
N THR A 121 8.50 -14.37 4.77
CA THR A 121 7.47 -14.89 5.69
C THR A 121 6.20 -14.07 5.56
N TRP A 122 5.05 -14.69 5.77
CA TRP A 122 3.75 -14.02 5.85
C TRP A 122 3.31 -13.88 7.30
N SER A 123 2.65 -12.74 7.60
CA SER A 123 1.89 -12.52 8.84
C SER A 123 0.51 -11.98 8.51
N ASP A 124 -0.41 -12.04 9.47
CA ASP A 124 -1.76 -11.52 9.33
C ASP A 124 -2.18 -10.71 10.55
N TYR A 125 -2.97 -9.66 10.31
CA TYR A 125 -3.47 -8.75 11.34
C TYR A 125 -4.60 -7.88 10.80
N TRP A 126 -5.26 -7.14 11.67
CA TRP A 126 -6.34 -6.23 11.30
C TRP A 126 -5.82 -4.81 11.13
N TRP A 127 -5.94 -4.25 9.92
CA TRP A 127 -5.36 -2.97 9.58
C TRP A 127 -6.36 -2.03 8.89
N PRO A 128 -6.33 -0.70 9.20
CA PRO A 128 -7.14 0.25 8.46
C PRO A 128 -6.64 0.36 7.02
N LYS A 129 -7.57 0.41 6.08
CA LYS A 129 -7.26 0.62 4.67
C LYS A 129 -7.30 2.12 4.37
N PRO A 130 -6.34 2.67 3.60
CA PRO A 130 -6.34 4.07 3.23
C PRO A 130 -7.64 4.47 2.53
N GLY A 131 -8.30 5.54 3.02
CA GLY A 131 -9.54 6.06 2.44
C GLY A 131 -10.82 5.29 2.80
N GLU A 132 -10.73 4.18 3.52
CA GLU A 132 -11.89 3.39 3.95
C GLU A 132 -12.07 3.44 5.48
N LYS A 133 -13.33 3.38 5.94
CA LYS A 133 -13.65 3.27 7.37
C LYS A 133 -13.59 1.80 7.80
N GLY A 134 -13.03 1.55 8.98
CA GLY A 134 -12.97 0.21 9.57
C GLY A 134 -11.61 -0.43 9.51
N ALA A 135 -11.58 -1.70 9.90
CA ALA A 135 -10.38 -2.53 9.91
C ALA A 135 -10.62 -3.77 9.05
N PHE A 136 -9.62 -4.12 8.28
CA PHE A 136 -9.64 -5.22 7.32
C PHE A 136 -8.57 -6.23 7.67
N HIS A 137 -8.83 -7.50 7.39
CA HIS A 137 -7.82 -8.54 7.54
C HIS A 137 -6.74 -8.34 6.48
N LYS A 138 -5.52 -8.07 6.90
CA LYS A 138 -4.38 -7.83 6.02
C LYS A 138 -3.38 -8.96 6.16
N LEU A 139 -2.93 -9.47 5.02
CA LEU A 139 -1.85 -10.43 4.91
C LEU A 139 -0.61 -9.69 4.43
N SER A 140 0.45 -9.65 5.24
CA SER A 140 1.71 -8.98 4.90
C SER A 140 2.86 -9.96 4.72
N TYR A 141 3.59 -9.77 3.64
CA TYR A 141 4.82 -10.48 3.31
C TYR A 141 6.02 -9.66 3.73
N HIS A 142 6.98 -10.29 4.39
CA HIS A 142 8.19 -9.69 4.95
C HIS A 142 9.42 -10.37 4.38
N LEU A 143 10.43 -9.59 3.99
CA LEU A 143 11.70 -10.08 3.45
C LEU A 143 12.85 -9.24 3.98
N SER A 144 13.95 -9.89 4.36
CA SER A 144 15.17 -9.19 4.76
C SER A 144 15.86 -8.52 3.57
N ALA A 145 16.23 -7.27 3.71
CA ALA A 145 17.13 -6.57 2.80
C ALA A 145 18.58 -6.97 3.14
N LYS A 146 19.17 -7.81 2.31
CA LYS A 146 20.49 -8.42 2.56
C LYS A 146 21.58 -7.38 2.85
N GLY A 147 22.37 -7.62 3.89
CA GLY A 147 23.47 -6.72 4.29
C GLY A 147 23.01 -5.47 5.02
N THR A 148 21.74 -5.39 5.42
CA THR A 148 21.18 -4.27 6.17
C THR A 148 20.43 -4.76 7.42
N PRO A 149 20.11 -3.87 8.38
CA PRO A 149 19.26 -4.25 9.51
C PRO A 149 17.76 -4.33 9.15
N TYR A 150 17.38 -4.04 7.91
CA TYR A 150 16.00 -3.79 7.52
C TYR A 150 15.25 -5.04 7.06
N LEU A 151 13.99 -5.11 7.44
CA LEU A 151 12.98 -5.92 6.76
C LEU A 151 12.14 -5.00 5.87
N VAL A 152 11.81 -5.49 4.69
CA VAL A 152 10.95 -4.81 3.73
C VAL A 152 9.64 -5.59 3.64
N SER A 153 8.54 -4.88 3.76
CA SER A 153 7.24 -5.48 3.95
C SER A 153 6.16 -4.81 3.12
N SER A 154 5.17 -5.58 2.70
CA SER A 154 3.93 -5.09 2.08
C SER A 154 2.84 -6.15 2.23
N GLY A 155 1.58 -5.78 2.01
CA GLY A 155 0.50 -6.75 2.16
C GLY A 155 -0.72 -6.48 1.29
N VAL A 156 -1.59 -7.48 1.23
CA VAL A 156 -2.89 -7.43 0.57
C VAL A 156 -4.02 -7.46 1.59
N ILE A 157 -5.15 -6.89 1.21
CA ILE A 157 -6.45 -7.05 1.87
C ILE A 157 -7.32 -7.86 0.90
N PRO A 158 -7.55 -9.16 1.18
CA PRO A 158 -8.30 -10.08 0.30
C PRO A 158 -9.73 -9.62 -0.01
#